data_43da020473f47afbd5e88ba7bc95c593
#
_entry.id   43da020473f47afbd5e88ba7bc95c593
#
_cell.length_a   1.000
_cell.length_b   1.000
_cell.length_c   1.000
_cell.angle_alpha   90.00
_cell.angle_beta   90.00
_cell.angle_gamma   90.00
#
_symmetry.space_group_name_H-M   'P 1'
#
loop_
_entity.id
_entity.type
_entity.pdbx_description
1 polymer ?
#
loop_
_entity_poly.entity_id
_entity_poly.type
_entity_poly.pdbx_seq_one_letter_code
_entity_poly.pdbx_strand_id
1 'polypeptide(L)'
;MNEERHDALRSLLGAWSLGACPPRESAELERHLRGCAECTEEAARLRDAAGWLSLDEPLDQPGSLRQQVLDWCLARRPAELPVPAWGMPYTAETAKLDALLRDLGPEEWQEVAELPWHSGAELLLPAEVLGRLTAVDGFLALALGLPDPVPAAAPSAPARAPVVERRVPPQEAAVPAPRVPRVPRVPPQGGPSTAVAARTARLLADQAGLPPQSVRARWRQQTHDLVRSAALAPQGSTPVDLDFAVLPLRDAFVDRALECFVHGEDVARAVAYPYDPPAPQHLRQMVELVVRLLPRALAGLRAARPEPAGSPGTAGAAGATAVLEPRRLRLVVDGPAAGEWLVPLDGEQAGPPGGEPVASMVLDGLELCQLAAAHRDPDRLPVGEHGDRAAVREVLHALPLLSRPRAR
;
A
#
# COMPACT_ATOMS: atom_id res chain seq x y z
N MET A 1 20.28 51.81 48.82
CA MET A 1 21.42 51.57 47.95
C MET A 1 22.30 52.81 47.97
N ASN A 2 23.62 52.68 48.08
CA ASN A 2 24.52 53.80 48.11
C ASN A 2 24.58 54.47 46.73
N GLU A 3 24.51 55.77 46.62
CA GLU A 3 24.50 56.59 45.41
C GLU A 3 25.70 56.26 44.50
N GLU A 4 26.89 56.12 45.09
CA GLU A 4 28.11 55.71 44.36
C GLU A 4 27.99 54.35 43.65
N ARG A 5 27.28 53.38 44.23
CA ARG A 5 27.07 52.06 43.62
C ARG A 5 26.04 52.12 42.53
N HIS A 6 25.03 52.99 42.63
CA HIS A 6 24.06 53.24 41.60
C HIS A 6 24.74 53.82 40.35
N ASP A 7 25.58 54.86 40.52
CA ASP A 7 26.31 55.48 39.42
C ASP A 7 27.33 54.55 38.78
N ALA A 8 27.99 53.70 39.57
CA ALA A 8 28.90 52.70 39.06
C ALA A 8 28.13 51.66 38.15
N LEU A 9 26.94 51.19 38.55
CA LEU A 9 26.12 50.28 37.73
C LEU A 9 25.56 51.01 36.52
N ARG A 10 25.16 52.27 36.64
CA ARG A 10 24.68 53.07 35.51
C ARG A 10 25.74 53.23 34.44
N SER A 11 27.02 53.41 34.82
CA SER A 11 28.14 53.53 33.86
C SER A 11 28.35 52.21 33.01
N LEU A 12 27.86 51.07 33.46
CA LEU A 12 27.98 49.80 32.76
C LEU A 12 26.85 49.58 31.74
N LEU A 13 25.78 50.38 31.76
CA LEU A 13 24.61 50.16 30.89
C LEU A 13 24.94 50.13 29.39
N GLY A 14 25.88 50.99 28.95
CA GLY A 14 26.32 51.04 27.55
C GLY A 14 27.05 49.75 27.12
N ALA A 15 28.01 49.29 27.95
CA ALA A 15 28.73 48.06 27.67
C ALA A 15 27.80 46.82 27.73
N TRP A 16 26.87 46.84 28.69
CA TRP A 16 25.89 45.74 28.82
C TRP A 16 24.90 45.67 27.64
N SER A 17 24.44 46.80 27.13
CA SER A 17 23.56 46.86 25.96
C SER A 17 24.20 46.32 24.70
N LEU A 18 25.53 46.35 24.62
CA LEU A 18 26.33 45.76 23.52
C LEU A 18 26.82 44.33 23.80
N GLY A 19 26.44 43.73 24.94
CA GLY A 19 26.92 42.42 25.34
C GLY A 19 28.39 42.35 25.74
N ALA A 20 29.03 43.48 26.02
CA ALA A 20 30.45 43.60 26.29
C ALA A 20 30.80 43.59 27.80
N CYS A 21 29.84 43.41 28.70
CA CYS A 21 30.06 43.27 30.13
C CYS A 21 30.51 41.88 30.54
N PRO A 22 31.47 41.76 31.48
CA PRO A 22 31.80 40.48 32.07
C PRO A 22 30.58 39.84 32.78
N PRO A 23 30.49 38.49 32.84
CA PRO A 23 29.30 37.81 33.38
C PRO A 23 28.92 38.19 34.81
N ARG A 24 29.91 38.49 35.67
CA ARG A 24 29.64 38.91 37.05
C ARG A 24 29.02 40.32 37.14
N GLU A 25 29.49 41.25 36.32
CA GLU A 25 28.97 42.61 36.25
C GLU A 25 27.59 42.63 35.60
N SER A 26 27.37 41.85 34.54
CA SER A 26 26.06 41.67 33.93
C SER A 26 25.03 41.17 34.93
N ALA A 27 25.34 40.13 35.70
CA ALA A 27 24.44 39.56 36.71
C ALA A 27 24.13 40.56 37.85
N GLU A 28 25.10 41.41 38.22
CA GLU A 28 24.89 42.46 39.22
C GLU A 28 24.01 43.60 38.69
N LEU A 29 24.27 44.04 37.45
CA LEU A 29 23.46 45.05 36.77
C LEU A 29 22.02 44.54 36.54
N GLU A 30 21.82 43.34 36.05
CA GLU A 30 20.47 42.75 35.86
C GLU A 30 19.69 42.65 37.17
N ARG A 31 20.36 42.42 38.30
CA ARG A 31 19.72 42.42 39.60
C ARG A 31 19.29 43.84 39.98
N HIS A 32 20.10 44.86 39.68
CA HIS A 32 19.79 46.25 39.90
C HIS A 32 18.62 46.72 39.03
N LEU A 33 18.59 46.36 37.74
CA LEU A 33 17.53 46.71 36.79
C LEU A 33 16.14 46.23 37.26
N ARG A 34 16.07 45.13 37.99
CA ARG A 34 14.80 44.63 38.56
C ARG A 34 14.19 45.55 39.63
N GLY A 35 14.97 46.47 40.21
CA GLY A 35 14.54 47.33 41.29
C GLY A 35 14.70 48.82 41.04
N CYS A 36 15.23 49.24 39.87
CA CYS A 36 15.46 50.63 39.53
C CYS A 36 14.84 50.99 38.18
N ALA A 37 13.72 51.75 38.22
CA ALA A 37 13.00 52.13 37.00
C ALA A 37 13.84 53.01 36.08
N GLU A 38 14.59 53.98 36.63
CA GLU A 38 15.44 54.90 35.87
C GLU A 38 16.49 54.15 35.02
N CYS A 39 17.23 53.21 35.64
CA CYS A 39 18.23 52.43 34.92
C CYS A 39 17.58 51.43 33.93
N THR A 40 16.37 50.96 34.20
CA THR A 40 15.64 50.08 33.28
C THR A 40 15.23 50.84 32.03
N GLU A 41 14.73 52.06 32.14
CA GLU A 41 14.40 52.90 30.98
C GLU A 41 15.63 53.28 30.17
N GLU A 42 16.75 53.60 30.83
CA GLU A 42 18.02 53.91 30.17
C GLU A 42 18.58 52.66 29.43
N ALA A 43 18.55 51.50 30.10
CA ALA A 43 18.92 50.22 29.48
C ALA A 43 18.12 49.90 28.24
N ALA A 44 16.80 50.18 28.27
CA ALA A 44 15.94 49.99 27.11
C ALA A 44 16.33 50.91 25.95
N ARG A 45 16.52 52.22 26.24
CA ARG A 45 16.97 53.17 25.22
C ARG A 45 18.30 52.80 24.58
N LEU A 46 19.27 52.39 25.40
CA LEU A 46 20.60 51.98 24.91
C LEU A 46 20.55 50.68 24.08
N ARG A 47 19.70 49.72 24.43
CA ARG A 47 19.48 48.50 23.62
C ARG A 47 18.84 48.80 22.29
N ASP A 48 17.83 49.68 22.28
CA ASP A 48 17.21 50.12 21.02
C ASP A 48 18.24 50.81 20.13
N ALA A 49 19.07 51.72 20.69
CA ALA A 49 20.14 52.38 19.95
C ALA A 49 21.22 51.39 19.45
N ALA A 50 21.61 50.41 20.28
CA ALA A 50 22.53 49.36 19.89
C ALA A 50 21.96 48.50 18.77
N GLY A 51 20.65 48.20 18.79
CA GLY A 51 19.94 47.49 17.72
C GLY A 51 19.96 48.24 16.38
N TRP A 52 19.87 49.58 16.42
CA TRP A 52 20.01 50.43 15.20
C TRP A 52 21.44 50.50 14.66
N LEU A 53 22.44 50.31 15.50
CA LEU A 53 23.86 50.31 15.11
C LEU A 53 24.35 48.93 14.63
N SER A 54 23.66 47.89 15.03
CA SER A 54 23.92 46.53 14.55
C SER A 54 23.29 46.38 13.18
N LEU A 55 24.09 46.29 12.12
CA LEU A 55 23.63 45.98 10.77
C LEU A 55 23.22 44.49 10.62
N ASP A 56 23.49 43.68 11.63
CA ASP A 56 23.05 42.30 11.71
C ASP A 56 21.71 42.24 12.44
N GLU A 57 20.75 41.53 11.82
CA GLU A 57 19.48 41.17 12.44
C GLU A 57 19.75 40.55 13.83
N PRO A 58 19.08 40.98 14.92
CA PRO A 58 19.38 40.45 16.25
C PRO A 58 19.23 38.93 16.24
N LEU A 59 20.33 38.25 16.53
CA LEU A 59 20.36 36.78 16.65
C LEU A 59 19.54 36.27 17.85
N ASP A 60 19.14 37.15 18.73
CA ASP A 60 18.23 36.85 19.84
C ASP A 60 16.83 36.65 19.29
N GLN A 61 16.49 35.39 19.09
CA GLN A 61 15.17 35.00 18.62
C GLN A 61 14.08 35.46 19.61
N PRO A 62 12.98 36.07 19.14
CA PRO A 62 11.84 36.36 20.03
C PRO A 62 11.46 35.07 20.77
N GLY A 63 11.26 35.15 22.11
CA GLY A 63 10.97 33.95 22.91
C GLY A 63 9.77 33.12 22.42
N SER A 64 8.87 33.77 21.68
CA SER A 64 7.73 33.13 20.99
C SER A 64 8.08 32.44 19.66
N LEU A 65 9.23 32.73 19.04
CA LEU A 65 9.57 32.22 17.71
C LEU A 65 9.72 30.69 17.74
N ARG A 66 10.34 30.14 18.76
CA ARG A 66 10.43 28.69 18.94
C ARG A 66 9.06 28.06 18.96
N GLN A 67 8.11 28.60 19.69
CA GLN A 67 6.75 28.10 19.77
C GLN A 67 6.03 28.23 18.42
N GLN A 68 6.16 29.39 17.77
CA GLN A 68 5.59 29.62 16.44
C GLN A 68 6.14 28.64 15.38
N VAL A 69 7.45 28.40 15.38
CA VAL A 69 8.08 27.43 14.48
C VAL A 69 7.60 26.01 14.78
N LEU A 70 7.53 25.63 16.08
CA LEU A 70 7.01 24.32 16.48
C LEU A 70 5.55 24.17 16.07
N ASP A 71 4.70 25.16 16.32
CA ASP A 71 3.28 25.13 15.95
C ASP A 71 3.11 25.07 14.44
N TRP A 72 3.91 25.81 13.69
CA TRP A 72 3.94 25.78 12.23
C TRP A 72 4.40 24.42 11.68
N CYS A 73 5.44 23.83 12.25
CA CYS A 73 5.93 22.49 11.90
C CYS A 73 4.90 21.41 12.26
N LEU A 74 4.31 21.47 13.46
CA LEU A 74 3.30 20.51 13.92
C LEU A 74 2.01 20.59 13.10
N ALA A 75 1.60 21.81 12.69
CA ALA A 75 0.44 21.99 11.82
C ALA A 75 0.65 21.40 10.41
N ARG A 76 1.90 21.29 9.95
CA ARG A 76 2.26 20.71 8.65
C ARG A 76 2.70 19.26 8.71
N ARG A 77 3.22 18.84 9.85
CA ARG A 77 3.58 17.45 10.10
C ARG A 77 2.40 16.78 10.80
N PRO A 78 1.61 15.96 10.12
CA PRO A 78 0.59 15.18 10.80
C PRO A 78 1.25 14.36 11.90
N ALA A 79 0.62 14.26 13.07
CA ALA A 79 1.07 13.37 14.11
C ALA A 79 1.27 11.97 13.50
N GLU A 80 2.47 11.41 13.56
CA GLU A 80 2.71 10.04 13.13
C GLU A 80 1.98 9.12 14.11
N LEU A 81 0.85 8.60 13.67
CA LEU A 81 0.22 7.47 14.34
C LEU A 81 1.09 6.24 14.06
N PRO A 82 1.43 5.45 15.09
CA PRO A 82 2.22 4.24 14.88
C PRO A 82 1.43 3.26 14.01
N VAL A 83 1.96 2.97 12.83
CA VAL A 83 1.36 1.97 11.93
C VAL A 83 1.53 0.59 12.56
N PRO A 84 0.45 -0.22 12.67
CA PRO A 84 0.57 -1.58 13.18
C PRO A 84 1.52 -2.42 12.33
N ALA A 85 2.21 -3.40 12.94
CA ALA A 85 3.19 -4.24 12.25
C ALA A 85 2.64 -4.91 10.98
N TRP A 86 1.35 -5.29 10.99
CA TRP A 86 0.67 -5.86 9.83
C TRP A 86 0.37 -4.85 8.71
N GLY A 87 0.36 -3.55 9.02
CA GLY A 87 0.18 -2.47 8.03
C GLY A 87 1.50 -2.00 7.39
N MET A 88 2.64 -2.36 7.99
CA MET A 88 3.96 -1.94 7.51
C MET A 88 4.29 -2.42 6.09
N PRO A 89 3.98 -3.67 5.68
CA PRO A 89 4.21 -4.09 4.30
C PRO A 89 3.52 -3.20 3.28
N TYR A 90 2.24 -2.89 3.48
CA TYR A 90 1.49 -2.01 2.58
C TYR A 90 2.07 -0.58 2.55
N THR A 91 2.45 -0.05 3.69
CA THR A 91 3.09 1.27 3.79
C THR A 91 4.41 1.31 3.01
N ALA A 92 5.22 0.27 3.12
CA ALA A 92 6.51 0.18 2.44
C ALA A 92 6.34 0.03 0.91
N GLU A 93 5.48 -0.88 0.47
CA GLU A 93 5.31 -1.14 -0.95
C GLU A 93 4.61 0.03 -1.68
N THR A 94 3.64 0.68 -1.05
CA THR A 94 3.04 1.90 -1.62
C THR A 94 4.02 3.07 -1.67
N ALA A 95 4.90 3.22 -0.69
CA ALA A 95 5.95 4.24 -0.72
C ALA A 95 6.99 3.97 -1.82
N LYS A 96 7.37 2.70 -2.01
CA LYS A 96 8.30 2.28 -3.06
C LYS A 96 7.71 2.51 -4.46
N LEU A 97 6.45 2.10 -4.67
CA LEU A 97 5.76 2.36 -5.94
C LEU A 97 5.61 3.87 -6.20
N ASP A 98 5.28 4.66 -5.17
CA ASP A 98 5.20 6.11 -5.31
C ASP A 98 6.53 6.76 -5.70
N ALA A 99 7.66 6.24 -5.19
CA ALA A 99 8.99 6.71 -5.55
C ALA A 99 9.25 6.46 -7.04
N LEU A 100 9.02 5.24 -7.53
CA LEU A 100 9.11 4.90 -8.96
C LEU A 100 8.26 5.85 -9.81
N LEU A 101 6.98 5.99 -9.48
CA LEU A 101 6.02 6.79 -10.25
C LEU A 101 6.32 8.29 -10.23
N ARG A 102 6.99 8.80 -9.20
CA ARG A 102 7.45 10.18 -9.12
C ARG A 102 8.59 10.45 -10.09
N ASP A 103 9.43 9.46 -10.32
CA ASP A 103 10.61 9.57 -11.15
C ASP A 103 10.30 9.36 -12.65
N LEU A 104 9.09 8.86 -13.01
CA LEU A 104 8.68 8.67 -14.40
C LEU A 104 8.56 9.98 -15.18
N GLY A 105 9.23 10.03 -16.32
CA GLY A 105 9.06 11.08 -17.33
C GLY A 105 7.77 10.92 -18.16
N PRO A 106 7.43 11.91 -18.99
CA PRO A 106 6.20 11.88 -19.79
C PRO A 106 6.12 10.68 -20.75
N GLU A 107 7.23 10.22 -21.29
CA GLU A 107 7.31 9.08 -22.20
C GLU A 107 7.08 7.76 -21.44
N GLU A 108 7.71 7.60 -20.28
CA GLU A 108 7.59 6.41 -19.43
C GLU A 108 6.17 6.20 -18.90
N TRP A 109 5.40 7.28 -18.70
CA TRP A 109 3.98 7.18 -18.38
C TRP A 109 3.12 6.60 -19.51
N GLN A 110 3.66 6.51 -20.74
CA GLN A 110 3.00 5.90 -21.90
C GLN A 110 3.52 4.49 -22.21
N GLU A 111 4.53 4.03 -21.49
CA GLU A 111 5.00 2.65 -21.63
C GLU A 111 3.95 1.66 -21.15
N VAL A 112 3.83 0.56 -21.86
CA VAL A 112 2.84 -0.46 -21.57
C VAL A 112 3.43 -1.50 -20.63
N ALA A 113 2.92 -1.57 -19.41
CA ALA A 113 3.23 -2.63 -18.49
C ALA A 113 2.46 -3.91 -18.87
N GLU A 114 3.17 -5.01 -18.99
CA GLU A 114 2.62 -6.34 -19.15
C GLU A 114 2.45 -6.97 -17.77
N LEU A 115 1.19 -7.19 -17.37
CA LEU A 115 0.82 -7.86 -16.13
C LEU A 115 0.59 -9.34 -16.47
N PRO A 116 1.56 -10.21 -16.19
CA PRO A 116 1.44 -11.62 -16.55
C PRO A 116 0.41 -12.32 -15.64
N TRP A 117 -0.37 -13.20 -16.26
CA TRP A 117 -1.24 -14.15 -15.57
C TRP A 117 -0.88 -15.55 -16.06
N HIS A 118 -1.03 -16.57 -15.23
CA HIS A 118 -0.75 -17.95 -15.65
C HIS A 118 -1.49 -18.38 -16.93
N SER A 119 -2.51 -17.66 -17.35
CA SER A 119 -3.32 -17.94 -18.55
C SER A 119 -3.28 -16.83 -19.62
N GLY A 120 -2.31 -15.90 -19.53
CA GLY A 120 -2.17 -14.78 -20.47
C GLY A 120 -1.54 -13.56 -19.82
N ALA A 121 -1.71 -12.40 -20.45
CA ALA A 121 -1.23 -11.13 -19.91
C ALA A 121 -2.27 -10.01 -20.12
N GLU A 122 -2.30 -9.07 -19.21
CA GLU A 122 -3.05 -7.82 -19.35
C GLU A 122 -2.05 -6.69 -19.64
N LEU A 123 -2.37 -5.83 -20.61
CA LEU A 123 -1.54 -4.71 -21.01
C LEU A 123 -2.15 -3.41 -20.50
N LEU A 124 -1.47 -2.73 -19.60
CA LEU A 124 -1.94 -1.49 -18.95
C LEU A 124 -0.86 -0.41 -18.95
N LEU A 125 -1.28 0.85 -19.06
CA LEU A 125 -0.40 1.98 -18.76
C LEU A 125 -0.18 2.11 -17.25
N PRO A 126 0.92 2.71 -16.78
CA PRO A 126 1.17 2.90 -15.34
C PRO A 126 -0.02 3.58 -14.59
N ALA A 127 -0.67 4.56 -15.23
CA ALA A 127 -1.87 5.19 -14.66
C ALA A 127 -3.07 4.23 -14.56
N GLU A 128 -3.23 3.30 -15.49
CA GLU A 128 -4.29 2.27 -15.46
C GLU A 128 -3.99 1.22 -14.38
N VAL A 129 -2.72 0.87 -14.16
CA VAL A 129 -2.29 0.01 -13.04
C VAL A 129 -2.66 0.65 -11.70
N LEU A 130 -2.41 1.95 -11.54
CA LEU A 130 -2.85 2.68 -10.35
C LEU A 130 -4.37 2.68 -10.18
N GLY A 131 -5.12 2.87 -11.27
CA GLY A 131 -6.57 2.78 -11.25
C GLY A 131 -7.07 1.42 -10.77
N ARG A 132 -6.41 0.34 -11.20
CA ARG A 132 -6.69 -1.03 -10.73
C ARG A 132 -6.42 -1.18 -9.23
N LEU A 133 -5.24 -0.78 -8.76
CA LEU A 133 -4.90 -0.83 -7.33
C LEU A 133 -5.90 -0.02 -6.50
N THR A 134 -6.18 1.22 -6.92
CA THR A 134 -7.16 2.12 -6.28
C THR A 134 -8.55 1.50 -6.18
N ALA A 135 -9.04 0.85 -7.24
CA ALA A 135 -10.36 0.24 -7.26
C ALA A 135 -10.49 -0.91 -6.24
N VAL A 136 -9.44 -1.72 -6.10
CA VAL A 136 -9.44 -2.84 -5.14
C VAL A 136 -9.19 -2.36 -3.71
N ASP A 137 -8.27 -1.40 -3.52
CA ASP A 137 -8.03 -0.75 -2.22
C ASP A 137 -9.30 -0.05 -1.67
N GLY A 138 -10.25 0.28 -2.56
CA GLY A 138 -11.56 0.79 -2.20
C GLY A 138 -12.37 -0.13 -1.29
N PHE A 139 -12.17 -1.43 -1.33
CA PHE A 139 -12.81 -2.36 -0.39
C PHE A 139 -12.29 -2.15 1.05
N LEU A 140 -11.00 -1.89 1.21
CA LEU A 140 -10.42 -1.52 2.50
C LEU A 140 -10.96 -0.17 2.97
N ALA A 141 -11.09 0.79 2.05
CA ALA A 141 -11.65 2.10 2.36
C ALA A 141 -13.07 1.98 2.91
N LEU A 142 -13.93 1.20 2.25
CA LEU A 142 -15.30 0.94 2.71
C LEU A 142 -15.34 0.28 4.08
N ALA A 143 -14.52 -0.74 4.33
CA ALA A 143 -14.44 -1.44 5.61
C ALA A 143 -13.95 -0.53 6.76
N LEU A 144 -13.18 0.50 6.43
CA LEU A 144 -12.68 1.51 7.38
C LEU A 144 -13.60 2.75 7.49
N GLY A 145 -14.74 2.76 6.80
CA GLY A 145 -15.66 3.90 6.78
C GLY A 145 -15.14 5.12 5.99
N LEU A 146 -14.18 4.91 5.12
CA LEU A 146 -13.66 5.93 4.20
C LEU A 146 -14.52 5.98 2.93
N PRO A 147 -14.48 7.11 2.18
CA PRO A 147 -15.16 7.21 0.89
C PRO A 147 -14.69 6.15 -0.11
N ASP A 148 -15.65 5.59 -0.87
CA ASP A 148 -15.31 4.70 -1.99
C ASP A 148 -14.67 5.54 -3.14
N PRO A 149 -13.45 5.22 -3.60
CA PRO A 149 -12.84 5.91 -4.73
C PRO A 149 -13.55 5.62 -6.07
N VAL A 150 -14.33 4.54 -6.13
CA VAL A 150 -15.04 4.14 -7.35
C VAL A 150 -16.39 4.83 -7.39
N PRO A 151 -16.71 5.59 -8.47
CA PRO A 151 -18.01 6.22 -8.60
C PRO A 151 -19.17 5.23 -8.50
N ALA A 152 -20.28 5.65 -7.89
CA ALA A 152 -21.51 4.88 -7.88
C ALA A 152 -21.90 4.50 -9.33
N ALA A 153 -22.44 3.30 -9.52
CA ALA A 153 -23.00 2.93 -10.82
C ALA A 153 -24.08 3.96 -11.18
N ALA A 154 -23.98 4.57 -12.35
CA ALA A 154 -25.06 5.42 -12.85
C ALA A 154 -26.35 4.56 -12.86
N PRO A 155 -27.49 5.09 -12.36
CA PRO A 155 -28.75 4.38 -12.45
C PRO A 155 -28.97 4.00 -13.91
N SER A 156 -29.20 2.72 -14.18
CA SER A 156 -29.49 2.23 -15.51
C SER A 156 -30.65 3.05 -16.05
N ALA A 157 -30.39 3.90 -17.03
CA ALA A 157 -31.47 4.60 -17.71
C ALA A 157 -32.42 3.54 -18.28
N PRO A 158 -33.75 3.64 -18.08
CA PRO A 158 -34.68 2.70 -18.68
C PRO A 158 -34.40 2.65 -20.18
N ALA A 159 -34.33 1.44 -20.72
CA ALA A 159 -34.02 1.19 -22.13
C ALA A 159 -34.88 2.14 -23.00
N ARG A 160 -34.24 3.11 -23.58
CA ARG A 160 -34.91 4.07 -24.49
C ARG A 160 -35.31 3.28 -25.74
N ALA A 161 -36.60 3.28 -26.05
CA ALA A 161 -37.11 2.78 -27.30
C ALA A 161 -36.31 3.37 -28.49
N PRO A 162 -36.11 2.64 -29.58
CA PRO A 162 -35.29 3.10 -30.69
C PRO A 162 -35.84 4.41 -31.26
N VAL A 163 -35.09 5.49 -31.12
CA VAL A 163 -35.37 6.75 -31.78
C VAL A 163 -34.92 6.61 -33.22
N VAL A 164 -35.86 6.72 -34.14
CA VAL A 164 -35.61 6.79 -35.58
C VAL A 164 -34.76 8.03 -35.87
N GLU A 165 -33.50 7.82 -36.21
CA GLU A 165 -32.58 8.91 -36.58
C GLU A 165 -33.04 9.60 -37.88
N ARG A 166 -33.36 10.87 -37.76
CA ARG A 166 -33.53 11.77 -38.90
C ARG A 166 -32.12 12.20 -39.38
N ARG A 167 -31.71 11.76 -40.57
CA ARG A 167 -30.46 12.14 -41.22
C ARG A 167 -30.35 13.65 -41.36
N VAL A 168 -29.32 14.24 -40.77
CA VAL A 168 -28.83 15.61 -41.02
C VAL A 168 -27.62 15.50 -41.98
N PRO A 169 -27.54 16.37 -43.02
CA PRO A 169 -26.44 16.33 -43.98
C PRO A 169 -25.11 16.77 -43.35
N PRO A 170 -23.95 16.33 -43.90
CA PRO A 170 -22.65 16.49 -43.26
C PRO A 170 -22.13 17.95 -43.35
N GLN A 171 -21.75 18.50 -42.19
CA GLN A 171 -20.85 19.66 -42.13
C GLN A 171 -19.41 19.16 -42.24
N GLU A 172 -18.57 19.88 -42.98
CA GLU A 172 -17.18 19.59 -43.24
C GLU A 172 -16.39 19.42 -41.94
N ALA A 173 -15.76 18.26 -41.83
CA ALA A 173 -15.03 17.84 -40.64
C ALA A 173 -13.59 18.37 -40.67
N ALA A 174 -13.19 19.02 -39.57
CA ALA A 174 -11.80 19.23 -39.22
C ALA A 174 -11.08 17.87 -39.08
N VAL A 175 -9.87 17.76 -39.65
CA VAL A 175 -9.05 16.55 -39.65
C VAL A 175 -8.69 16.17 -38.21
N PRO A 176 -9.11 15.01 -37.70
CA PRO A 176 -8.74 14.57 -36.36
C PRO A 176 -7.29 14.02 -36.36
N ALA A 177 -6.55 14.32 -35.30
CA ALA A 177 -5.25 13.74 -35.04
C ALA A 177 -5.29 12.20 -35.06
N PRO A 178 -4.20 11.52 -35.48
CA PRO A 178 -4.19 10.05 -35.65
C PRO A 178 -4.48 9.36 -34.31
N ARG A 179 -5.62 8.69 -34.24
CA ARG A 179 -5.96 7.80 -33.13
C ARG A 179 -5.14 6.53 -33.30
N VAL A 180 -4.27 6.26 -32.33
CA VAL A 180 -3.65 4.93 -32.17
C VAL A 180 -4.78 3.89 -32.11
N PRO A 181 -4.74 2.82 -32.97
CA PRO A 181 -5.78 1.81 -32.96
C PRO A 181 -5.82 1.13 -31.60
N ARG A 182 -6.94 1.22 -30.88
CA ARG A 182 -7.19 0.39 -29.72
C ARG A 182 -7.30 -1.06 -30.17
N VAL A 183 -6.30 -1.86 -29.81
CA VAL A 183 -6.36 -3.31 -29.96
C VAL A 183 -7.58 -3.82 -29.19
N PRO A 184 -8.47 -4.65 -29.78
CA PRO A 184 -9.59 -5.23 -29.05
C PRO A 184 -9.06 -6.02 -27.86
N ARG A 185 -9.40 -5.60 -26.63
CA ARG A 185 -9.04 -6.33 -25.42
C ARG A 185 -9.87 -7.63 -25.38
N VAL A 186 -9.23 -8.75 -25.65
CA VAL A 186 -9.79 -10.06 -25.28
C VAL A 186 -9.54 -10.19 -23.76
N PRO A 187 -10.58 -10.31 -22.92
CA PRO A 187 -10.37 -10.49 -21.49
C PRO A 187 -9.59 -11.78 -21.26
N PRO A 188 -8.46 -11.75 -20.53
CA PRO A 188 -7.70 -12.93 -20.22
C PRO A 188 -8.56 -13.91 -19.43
N GLN A 189 -8.57 -15.18 -19.83
CA GLN A 189 -9.23 -16.23 -19.05
C GLN A 189 -8.42 -16.45 -17.78
N GLY A 190 -8.96 -16.03 -16.62
CA GLY A 190 -8.29 -16.12 -15.33
C GLY A 190 -8.00 -14.77 -14.65
N GLY A 191 -8.48 -13.68 -15.22
CA GLY A 191 -8.41 -12.34 -14.64
C GLY A 191 -9.27 -12.15 -13.39
N PRO A 192 -9.33 -10.91 -12.86
CA PRO A 192 -10.08 -10.55 -11.64
C PRO A 192 -11.55 -10.97 -11.73
N SER A 193 -12.19 -11.14 -10.56
CA SER A 193 -13.62 -11.39 -10.49
C SER A 193 -14.41 -10.36 -11.31
N THR A 194 -15.60 -10.72 -11.76
CA THR A 194 -16.44 -9.79 -12.56
C THR A 194 -16.73 -8.49 -11.81
N ALA A 195 -16.88 -8.56 -10.49
CA ALA A 195 -17.11 -7.37 -9.65
C ALA A 195 -15.86 -6.48 -9.57
N VAL A 196 -14.67 -7.07 -9.35
CA VAL A 196 -13.40 -6.32 -9.36
C VAL A 196 -13.14 -5.73 -10.75
N ALA A 197 -13.38 -6.49 -11.81
CA ALA A 197 -13.23 -6.01 -13.19
C ALA A 197 -14.19 -4.84 -13.49
N ALA A 198 -15.44 -4.95 -13.07
CA ALA A 198 -16.42 -3.88 -13.23
C ALA A 198 -16.08 -2.63 -12.42
N ARG A 199 -15.57 -2.78 -11.19
CA ARG A 199 -15.08 -1.65 -10.37
C ARG A 199 -13.92 -0.95 -11.05
N THR A 200 -12.91 -1.72 -11.47
CA THR A 200 -11.73 -1.19 -12.18
C THR A 200 -12.14 -0.45 -13.45
N ALA A 201 -13.02 -1.04 -14.28
CA ALA A 201 -13.48 -0.40 -15.50
C ALA A 201 -14.21 0.93 -15.25
N ARG A 202 -15.03 1.02 -14.19
CA ARG A 202 -15.70 2.28 -13.81
C ARG A 202 -14.71 3.36 -13.38
N LEU A 203 -13.73 2.99 -12.56
CA LEU A 203 -12.72 3.93 -12.10
C LEU A 203 -11.84 4.41 -13.26
N LEU A 204 -11.41 3.51 -14.15
CA LEU A 204 -10.64 3.87 -15.33
C LEU A 204 -11.43 4.79 -16.27
N ALA A 205 -12.74 4.58 -16.39
CA ALA A 205 -13.62 5.47 -17.17
C ALA A 205 -13.73 6.87 -16.54
N ASP A 206 -13.82 6.95 -15.18
CA ASP A 206 -13.81 8.23 -14.46
C ASP A 206 -12.48 8.98 -14.59
N GLN A 207 -11.40 8.24 -14.61
CA GLN A 207 -10.04 8.78 -14.73
C GLN A 207 -9.61 9.06 -16.18
N ALA A 208 -10.43 8.67 -17.16
CA ALA A 208 -10.12 8.85 -18.58
C ALA A 208 -9.87 10.34 -18.91
N GLY A 209 -8.67 10.62 -19.44
CA GLY A 209 -8.25 11.98 -19.80
C GLY A 209 -7.64 12.80 -18.65
N LEU A 210 -7.55 12.25 -17.43
CA LEU A 210 -6.80 12.90 -16.37
C LEU A 210 -5.28 12.77 -16.64
N PRO A 211 -4.50 13.82 -16.30
CA PRO A 211 -3.05 13.71 -16.29
C PRO A 211 -2.59 12.59 -15.35
N PRO A 212 -1.56 11.78 -15.70
CA PRO A 212 -1.06 10.70 -14.86
C PRO A 212 -0.71 11.12 -13.43
N GLN A 213 -0.13 12.31 -13.26
CA GLN A 213 0.18 12.87 -11.95
C GLN A 213 -1.06 13.11 -11.08
N SER A 214 -2.21 13.42 -11.69
CA SER A 214 -3.48 13.56 -10.98
C SER A 214 -4.01 12.20 -10.52
N VAL A 215 -3.86 11.16 -11.35
CA VAL A 215 -4.19 9.77 -10.97
C VAL A 215 -3.30 9.32 -9.81
N ARG A 216 -1.97 9.56 -9.92
CA ARG A 216 -1.01 9.28 -8.84
C ARG A 216 -1.38 10.01 -7.55
N ALA A 217 -1.73 11.31 -7.61
CA ALA A 217 -2.08 12.10 -6.44
C ALA A 217 -3.34 11.52 -5.73
N ARG A 218 -4.36 11.10 -6.48
CA ARG A 218 -5.57 10.46 -5.93
C ARG A 218 -5.24 9.13 -5.25
N TRP A 219 -4.46 8.27 -5.90
CA TRP A 219 -4.00 7.01 -5.32
C TRP A 219 -3.17 7.23 -4.05
N ARG A 220 -2.24 8.20 -4.05
CA ARG A 220 -1.45 8.58 -2.87
C ARG A 220 -2.33 9.04 -1.71
N GLN A 221 -3.33 9.85 -1.98
CA GLN A 221 -4.26 10.29 -0.94
C GLN A 221 -4.99 9.11 -0.33
N GLN A 222 -5.53 8.20 -1.15
CA GLN A 222 -6.20 6.99 -0.67
C GLN A 222 -5.27 6.12 0.18
N THR A 223 -4.05 5.82 -0.30
CA THR A 223 -3.10 4.98 0.45
C THR A 223 -2.74 5.62 1.80
N HIS A 224 -2.58 6.94 1.83
CA HIS A 224 -2.34 7.68 3.06
C HIS A 224 -3.50 7.57 4.05
N ASP A 225 -4.73 7.74 3.58
CA ASP A 225 -5.93 7.65 4.41
C ASP A 225 -6.15 6.23 4.94
N LEU A 226 -5.87 5.21 4.14
CA LEU A 226 -5.90 3.80 4.56
C LEU A 226 -4.90 3.53 5.68
N VAL A 227 -3.63 3.94 5.52
CA VAL A 227 -2.59 3.74 6.51
C VAL A 227 -2.91 4.46 7.83
N ARG A 228 -3.42 5.69 7.74
CA ARG A 228 -3.85 6.45 8.94
C ARG A 228 -5.01 5.76 9.65
N SER A 229 -5.99 5.28 8.90
CA SER A 229 -7.15 4.57 9.48
C SER A 229 -6.75 3.22 10.09
N ALA A 230 -5.80 2.51 9.49
CA ALA A 230 -5.23 1.28 10.03
C ALA A 230 -4.57 1.51 11.39
N ALA A 231 -3.90 2.64 11.58
CA ALA A 231 -3.29 3.01 12.87
C ALA A 231 -4.32 3.18 14.00
N LEU A 232 -5.58 3.50 13.66
CA LEU A 232 -6.69 3.59 14.61
C LEU A 232 -7.38 2.25 14.89
N ALA A 233 -7.06 1.21 14.12
CA ALA A 233 -7.61 -0.15 14.26
C ALA A 233 -6.49 -1.18 14.52
N PRO A 234 -5.71 -1.06 15.60
CA PRO A 234 -4.44 -1.78 15.78
C PRO A 234 -4.59 -3.30 15.83
N GLN A 235 -5.74 -3.84 16.19
CA GLN A 235 -5.98 -5.28 16.21
C GLN A 235 -6.21 -5.88 14.82
N GLY A 236 -6.63 -5.08 13.83
CA GLY A 236 -6.83 -5.49 12.45
C GLY A 236 -7.82 -6.64 12.25
N SER A 237 -8.80 -6.78 13.15
CA SER A 237 -9.79 -7.89 13.12
C SER A 237 -11.05 -7.58 12.31
N THR A 238 -11.27 -6.30 11.93
CA THR A 238 -12.42 -5.89 11.12
C THR A 238 -12.48 -6.72 9.84
N PRO A 239 -13.62 -7.35 9.51
CA PRO A 239 -13.76 -8.11 8.28
C PRO A 239 -13.79 -7.17 7.08
N VAL A 240 -13.04 -7.50 6.05
CA VAL A 240 -12.99 -6.83 4.74
C VAL A 240 -13.47 -7.82 3.69
N ASP A 241 -14.54 -7.47 3.00
CA ASP A 241 -15.01 -8.23 1.85
C ASP A 241 -14.30 -7.72 0.59
N LEU A 242 -13.36 -8.52 0.08
CA LEU A 242 -12.61 -8.23 -1.14
C LEU A 242 -13.30 -8.79 -2.40
N ASP A 243 -14.58 -9.20 -2.31
CA ASP A 243 -15.36 -9.88 -3.35
C ASP A 243 -14.94 -11.35 -3.57
N PHE A 244 -13.66 -11.62 -3.63
CA PHE A 244 -13.14 -13.00 -3.76
C PHE A 244 -12.93 -13.71 -2.41
N ALA A 245 -12.76 -12.94 -1.32
CA ALA A 245 -12.58 -13.45 0.04
C ALA A 245 -12.95 -12.40 1.08
N VAL A 246 -13.53 -12.86 2.18
CA VAL A 246 -13.63 -12.05 3.39
C VAL A 246 -12.39 -12.32 4.23
N LEU A 247 -11.57 -11.29 4.44
CA LEU A 247 -10.34 -11.36 5.23
C LEU A 247 -10.41 -10.42 6.43
N PRO A 248 -9.73 -10.73 7.54
CA PRO A 248 -9.46 -9.72 8.56
C PRO A 248 -8.67 -8.56 7.96
N LEU A 249 -8.89 -7.35 8.43
CA LEU A 249 -8.22 -6.13 7.94
C LEU A 249 -6.70 -6.27 7.87
N ARG A 250 -6.07 -6.90 8.89
CA ARG A 250 -4.62 -7.17 8.90
C ARG A 250 -4.18 -8.01 7.71
N ASP A 251 -4.96 -9.03 7.35
CA ASP A 251 -4.64 -9.92 6.23
C ASP A 251 -4.95 -9.24 4.88
N ALA A 252 -6.02 -8.45 4.82
CA ALA A 252 -6.33 -7.65 3.64
C ALA A 252 -5.24 -6.60 3.33
N PHE A 253 -4.64 -5.97 4.34
CA PHE A 253 -3.50 -5.06 4.13
C PHE A 253 -2.25 -5.78 3.59
N VAL A 254 -1.97 -6.99 4.08
CA VAL A 254 -0.84 -7.80 3.58
C VAL A 254 -1.10 -8.27 2.14
N ASP A 255 -2.35 -8.66 1.82
CA ASP A 255 -2.77 -8.99 0.45
C ASP A 255 -2.57 -7.80 -0.50
N ARG A 256 -3.01 -6.60 -0.09
CA ARG A 256 -2.83 -5.39 -0.89
C ARG A 256 -1.37 -4.98 -1.03
N ALA A 257 -0.52 -5.26 -0.02
CA ALA A 257 0.92 -5.07 -0.11
C ALA A 257 1.55 -5.97 -1.19
N LEU A 258 1.15 -7.25 -1.23
CA LEU A 258 1.60 -8.20 -2.25
C LEU A 258 1.20 -7.74 -3.66
N GLU A 259 -0.06 -7.35 -3.85
CA GLU A 259 -0.55 -6.84 -5.15
C GLU A 259 0.16 -5.54 -5.56
N CYS A 260 0.41 -4.63 -4.60
CA CYS A 260 1.17 -3.40 -4.86
C CYS A 260 2.60 -3.70 -5.30
N PHE A 261 3.25 -4.69 -4.67
CA PHE A 261 4.60 -5.12 -5.03
C PHE A 261 4.63 -5.70 -6.45
N VAL A 262 3.80 -6.71 -6.77
CA VAL A 262 3.88 -7.39 -8.07
C VAL A 262 3.52 -6.45 -9.23
N HIS A 263 2.52 -5.59 -9.06
CA HIS A 263 2.17 -4.61 -10.09
C HIS A 263 3.17 -3.46 -10.18
N GLY A 264 3.82 -3.10 -9.08
CA GLY A 264 4.96 -2.17 -9.08
C GLY A 264 6.15 -2.72 -9.86
N GLU A 265 6.44 -4.02 -9.71
CA GLU A 265 7.47 -4.73 -10.47
C GLU A 265 7.13 -4.77 -11.98
N ASP A 266 5.84 -4.96 -12.34
CA ASP A 266 5.41 -4.94 -13.75
C ASP A 266 5.64 -3.56 -14.39
N VAL A 267 5.28 -2.48 -13.70
CA VAL A 267 5.54 -1.10 -14.16
C VAL A 267 7.04 -0.85 -14.25
N ALA A 268 7.81 -1.22 -13.23
CA ALA A 268 9.26 -1.04 -13.20
C ALA A 268 9.96 -1.75 -14.35
N ARG A 269 9.51 -2.97 -14.68
CA ARG A 269 10.03 -3.75 -15.81
C ARG A 269 9.75 -3.06 -17.15
N ALA A 270 8.57 -2.48 -17.32
CA ALA A 270 8.20 -1.77 -18.54
C ALA A 270 9.08 -0.55 -18.82
N VAL A 271 9.51 0.15 -17.78
CA VAL A 271 10.33 1.36 -17.87
C VAL A 271 11.81 1.14 -17.53
N ALA A 272 12.24 -0.13 -17.40
CA ALA A 272 13.60 -0.53 -17.04
C ALA A 272 14.13 0.14 -15.75
N TYR A 273 13.23 0.33 -14.76
CA TYR A 273 13.57 0.94 -13.47
C TYR A 273 13.97 -0.14 -12.46
N PRO A 274 15.03 0.05 -11.64
CA PRO A 274 15.39 -0.91 -10.60
C PRO A 274 14.31 -0.96 -9.52
N TYR A 275 13.81 -2.17 -9.20
CA TYR A 275 12.73 -2.37 -8.24
C TYR A 275 13.06 -3.53 -7.32
N ASP A 276 13.48 -3.22 -6.09
CA ASP A 276 13.90 -4.21 -5.11
C ASP A 276 12.73 -5.05 -4.59
N PRO A 277 12.97 -6.31 -4.21
CA PRO A 277 11.96 -7.14 -3.54
C PRO A 277 11.53 -6.51 -2.20
N PRO A 278 10.41 -6.97 -1.61
CA PRO A 278 10.00 -6.56 -0.28
C PRO A 278 11.08 -6.85 0.77
N ALA A 279 11.17 -6.01 1.81
CA ALA A 279 12.06 -6.28 2.93
C ALA A 279 11.77 -7.66 3.55
N PRO A 280 12.80 -8.39 4.06
CA PRO A 280 12.63 -9.77 4.55
C PRO A 280 11.46 -9.99 5.49
N GLN A 281 11.26 -9.08 6.45
CA GLN A 281 10.14 -9.16 7.40
C GLN A 281 8.76 -8.93 6.74
N HIS A 282 8.68 -8.14 5.67
CA HIS A 282 7.45 -7.91 4.92
C HIS A 282 7.15 -9.08 4.00
N LEU A 283 8.15 -9.58 3.29
CA LEU A 283 8.03 -10.79 2.48
C LEU A 283 7.59 -11.98 3.34
N ARG A 284 8.11 -12.12 4.56
CA ARG A 284 7.70 -13.14 5.51
C ARG A 284 6.20 -13.06 5.82
N GLN A 285 5.65 -11.86 6.06
CA GLN A 285 4.22 -11.68 6.32
C GLN A 285 3.37 -12.06 5.10
N MET A 286 3.84 -11.75 3.88
CA MET A 286 3.16 -12.14 2.63
C MET A 286 3.18 -13.66 2.46
N VAL A 287 4.31 -14.32 2.68
CA VAL A 287 4.43 -15.80 2.68
C VAL A 287 3.47 -16.42 3.69
N GLU A 288 3.45 -15.93 4.92
CA GLU A 288 2.55 -16.42 5.97
C GLU A 288 1.07 -16.26 5.61
N LEU A 289 0.70 -15.17 4.93
CA LEU A 289 -0.65 -14.98 4.41
C LEU A 289 -0.98 -16.03 3.33
N VAL A 290 -0.11 -16.20 2.35
CA VAL A 290 -0.26 -17.19 1.28
C VAL A 290 -0.45 -18.59 1.86
N VAL A 291 0.38 -18.98 2.83
CA VAL A 291 0.29 -20.30 3.47
C VAL A 291 -1.03 -20.47 4.23
N ARG A 292 -1.49 -19.45 4.95
CA ARG A 292 -2.80 -19.50 5.66
C ARG A 292 -3.99 -19.63 4.72
N LEU A 293 -3.91 -19.04 3.53
CA LEU A 293 -5.00 -19.08 2.55
C LEU A 293 -4.97 -20.31 1.65
N LEU A 294 -3.85 -21.02 1.59
CA LEU A 294 -3.65 -22.16 0.70
C LEU A 294 -4.67 -23.30 0.90
N PRO A 295 -5.08 -23.71 2.11
CA PRO A 295 -6.12 -24.72 2.29
C PRO A 295 -7.46 -24.35 1.62
N ARG A 296 -7.81 -23.07 1.62
CA ARG A 296 -9.00 -22.55 0.94
C ARG A 296 -8.85 -22.63 -0.59
N ALA A 297 -7.68 -22.29 -1.11
CA ALA A 297 -7.41 -22.40 -2.55
C ALA A 297 -7.47 -23.87 -3.02
N LEU A 298 -6.93 -24.80 -2.23
CA LEU A 298 -7.01 -26.23 -2.46
C LEU A 298 -8.46 -26.73 -2.49
N ALA A 299 -9.28 -26.28 -1.56
CA ALA A 299 -10.71 -26.61 -1.55
C ALA A 299 -11.42 -26.06 -2.80
N GLY A 300 -11.11 -24.84 -3.22
CA GLY A 300 -11.62 -24.23 -4.46
C GLY A 300 -11.20 -25.00 -5.72
N LEU A 301 -9.94 -25.42 -5.78
CA LEU A 301 -9.42 -26.23 -6.90
C LEU A 301 -10.17 -27.56 -7.04
N ARG A 302 -10.48 -28.22 -5.93
CA ARG A 302 -11.21 -29.48 -5.90
C ARG A 302 -12.67 -29.30 -6.31
N ALA A 303 -13.32 -28.28 -5.79
CA ALA A 303 -14.71 -27.97 -6.14
C ALA A 303 -14.88 -27.63 -7.64
N ALA A 304 -13.83 -27.14 -8.30
CA ALA A 304 -13.83 -26.85 -9.72
C ALA A 304 -13.57 -28.07 -10.61
N ARG A 305 -13.13 -29.23 -10.08
CA ARG A 305 -12.95 -30.45 -10.82
C ARG A 305 -14.32 -31.06 -11.11
N PRO A 306 -14.69 -31.34 -12.39
CA PRO A 306 -15.91 -32.06 -12.70
C PRO A 306 -15.81 -33.46 -12.09
N GLU A 307 -16.86 -33.90 -11.40
CA GLU A 307 -17.01 -35.29 -10.97
C GLU A 307 -16.87 -36.19 -12.20
N PRO A 308 -16.06 -37.28 -12.14
CA PRO A 308 -16.00 -38.21 -13.23
C PRO A 308 -17.41 -38.80 -13.44
N ALA A 309 -18.03 -38.47 -14.56
CA ALA A 309 -19.30 -39.02 -14.97
C ALA A 309 -19.20 -40.56 -15.01
N GLY A 310 -19.73 -41.25 -13.98
CA GLY A 310 -19.78 -42.69 -14.00
C GLY A 310 -19.36 -43.45 -12.75
N SER A 311 -19.44 -42.89 -11.55
CA SER A 311 -19.45 -43.74 -10.36
C SER A 311 -20.88 -44.13 -10.06
N PRO A 312 -21.29 -45.42 -10.25
CA PRO A 312 -22.60 -45.89 -9.83
C PRO A 312 -22.66 -45.74 -8.31
N GLY A 313 -23.72 -45.06 -7.82
CA GLY A 313 -23.98 -44.90 -6.41
C GLY A 313 -23.96 -46.26 -5.71
N THR A 314 -22.92 -46.55 -4.96
CA THR A 314 -22.91 -47.58 -3.96
C THR A 314 -23.62 -47.04 -2.70
N ALA A 315 -24.95 -46.99 -2.82
CA ALA A 315 -25.79 -47.05 -1.62
C ALA A 315 -25.66 -48.48 -1.10
N GLY A 316 -24.97 -48.63 0.04
CA GLY A 316 -25.01 -49.87 0.80
C GLY A 316 -23.66 -50.57 1.02
N ALA A 317 -22.80 -50.01 1.81
CA ALA A 317 -21.89 -50.75 2.69
C ALA A 317 -21.60 -49.92 3.94
N ALA A 318 -22.43 -50.09 4.95
CA ALA A 318 -22.06 -49.76 6.32
C ALA A 318 -20.94 -50.73 6.73
N GLY A 319 -19.69 -50.29 6.59
CA GLY A 319 -18.53 -51.10 6.94
C GLY A 319 -17.29 -50.27 6.96
N ALA A 320 -16.83 -49.92 8.17
CA ALA A 320 -15.51 -49.36 8.51
C ALA A 320 -15.14 -48.12 7.70
N THR A 321 -15.54 -46.96 8.19
CA THR A 321 -14.84 -45.69 7.93
C THR A 321 -13.40 -45.84 8.43
N ALA A 322 -12.51 -46.34 7.59
CA ALA A 322 -11.09 -46.13 7.80
C ALA A 322 -10.90 -44.63 7.93
N VAL A 323 -10.55 -44.17 9.12
CA VAL A 323 -10.13 -42.79 9.34
C VAL A 323 -8.88 -42.64 8.51
N LEU A 324 -9.04 -42.18 7.27
CA LEU A 324 -7.89 -41.83 6.42
C LEU A 324 -7.15 -40.73 7.17
N GLU A 325 -5.87 -40.98 7.49
CA GLU A 325 -5.03 -39.93 8.08
C GLU A 325 -5.00 -38.72 7.15
N PRO A 326 -5.18 -37.50 7.70
CA PRO A 326 -5.23 -36.30 6.88
C PRO A 326 -3.89 -36.10 6.18
N ARG A 327 -3.92 -36.00 4.86
CA ARG A 327 -2.73 -35.77 4.04
C ARG A 327 -2.20 -34.36 4.29
N ARG A 328 -0.89 -34.22 4.46
CA ARG A 328 -0.20 -32.96 4.66
C ARG A 328 1.00 -32.86 3.72
N LEU A 329 1.30 -31.64 3.28
CA LEU A 329 2.50 -31.30 2.54
C LEU A 329 3.40 -30.46 3.44
N ARG A 330 4.68 -30.80 3.48
CA ARG A 330 5.72 -29.97 4.09
C ARG A 330 6.18 -28.93 3.09
N LEU A 331 5.82 -27.68 3.34
CA LEU A 331 6.26 -26.54 2.54
C LEU A 331 7.48 -25.92 3.22
N VAL A 332 8.61 -25.91 2.53
CA VAL A 332 9.85 -25.23 2.95
C VAL A 332 10.04 -24.03 2.03
N VAL A 333 10.15 -22.87 2.60
CA VAL A 333 10.46 -21.63 1.90
C VAL A 333 11.89 -21.24 2.19
N ASP A 334 12.66 -21.03 1.14
CA ASP A 334 14.05 -20.58 1.22
C ASP A 334 14.17 -19.06 1.06
N GLY A 335 15.38 -18.53 1.28
CA GLY A 335 15.70 -17.13 1.08
C GLY A 335 15.33 -16.20 2.25
N PRO A 336 15.10 -14.90 1.99
CA PRO A 336 14.90 -13.88 3.03
C PRO A 336 13.66 -14.09 3.93
N ALA A 337 12.67 -14.85 3.43
CA ALA A 337 11.44 -15.19 4.17
C ALA A 337 11.44 -16.65 4.67
N ALA A 338 12.61 -17.27 4.81
CA ALA A 338 12.76 -18.68 5.12
C ALA A 338 11.87 -19.18 6.26
N GLY A 339 11.28 -20.35 6.08
CA GLY A 339 10.42 -21.00 7.06
C GLY A 339 9.90 -22.35 6.59
N GLU A 340 9.21 -23.03 7.50
CA GLU A 340 8.64 -24.34 7.25
C GLU A 340 7.20 -24.39 7.79
N TRP A 341 6.32 -24.97 6.99
CA TRP A 341 4.89 -25.11 7.31
C TRP A 341 4.37 -26.48 6.91
N LEU A 342 3.46 -27.02 7.70
CA LEU A 342 2.68 -28.21 7.36
C LEU A 342 1.32 -27.77 6.82
N VAL A 343 1.13 -27.92 5.53
CA VAL A 343 -0.10 -27.52 4.82
C VAL A 343 -1.06 -28.70 4.79
N PRO A 344 -2.28 -28.59 5.37
CA PRO A 344 -3.30 -29.61 5.23
C PRO A 344 -3.81 -29.66 3.81
N LEU A 345 -3.76 -30.83 3.18
CA LEU A 345 -4.25 -31.00 1.82
C LEU A 345 -5.76 -31.27 1.76
N ASP A 346 -6.35 -31.89 2.76
CA ASP A 346 -7.76 -32.35 2.77
C ASP A 346 -8.73 -31.39 3.48
N GLY A 347 -8.33 -30.12 3.71
CA GLY A 347 -9.13 -29.07 4.33
C GLY A 347 -8.70 -28.73 5.76
N GLU A 348 -9.24 -27.63 6.32
CA GLU A 348 -8.86 -27.10 7.63
C GLU A 348 -9.18 -28.03 8.81
N GLN A 349 -10.09 -28.98 8.63
CA GLN A 349 -10.53 -29.91 9.70
C GLN A 349 -9.68 -31.18 9.79
N ALA A 350 -8.57 -31.25 9.12
CA ALA A 350 -7.64 -32.36 9.26
C ALA A 350 -7.14 -32.45 10.71
N GLY A 351 -7.55 -33.50 11.41
CA GLY A 351 -7.37 -33.82 12.83
C GLY A 351 -6.03 -33.50 13.50
N PRO A 352 -5.75 -33.97 14.73
CA PRO A 352 -4.60 -33.54 15.51
C PRO A 352 -3.28 -33.69 14.76
N PRO A 353 -2.25 -32.87 15.07
CA PRO A 353 -0.95 -32.92 14.41
C PRO A 353 -0.26 -34.26 14.66
N GLY A 354 -0.38 -35.20 13.74
CA GLY A 354 0.22 -36.52 13.80
C GLY A 354 0.28 -37.12 12.39
N GLY A 355 1.39 -37.72 12.01
CA GLY A 355 1.63 -38.34 10.71
C GLY A 355 2.73 -37.63 9.91
N GLU A 356 3.54 -38.40 9.19
CA GLU A 356 4.55 -37.87 8.28
C GLU A 356 3.88 -37.17 7.08
N PRO A 357 4.42 -36.06 6.57
CA PRO A 357 3.91 -35.42 5.37
C PRO A 357 4.03 -36.34 4.16
N VAL A 358 2.99 -36.42 3.33
CA VAL A 358 2.98 -37.23 2.11
C VAL A 358 3.94 -36.70 1.04
N ALA A 359 4.25 -35.43 1.10
CA ALA A 359 5.19 -34.78 0.20
C ALA A 359 5.90 -33.61 0.90
N SER A 360 7.05 -33.22 0.34
CA SER A 360 7.77 -32.01 0.69
C SER A 360 8.03 -31.19 -0.57
N MET A 361 7.86 -29.89 -0.47
CA MET A 361 8.11 -28.92 -1.54
C MET A 361 8.99 -27.80 -1.02
N VAL A 362 10.01 -27.43 -1.79
CA VAL A 362 10.97 -26.35 -1.46
C VAL A 362 10.97 -25.34 -2.58
N LEU A 363 10.78 -24.04 -2.25
CA LEU A 363 10.87 -22.95 -3.21
C LEU A 363 11.24 -21.64 -2.53
N ASP A 364 11.69 -20.66 -3.34
CA ASP A 364 11.98 -19.31 -2.86
C ASP A 364 10.70 -18.55 -2.46
N GLY A 365 10.82 -17.71 -1.41
CA GLY A 365 9.67 -16.96 -0.87
C GLY A 365 9.09 -15.93 -1.83
N LEU A 366 9.91 -15.31 -2.67
CA LEU A 366 9.47 -14.37 -3.67
C LEU A 366 8.72 -15.09 -4.80
N GLU A 367 9.26 -16.22 -5.26
CA GLU A 367 8.61 -17.08 -6.27
C GLU A 367 7.26 -17.61 -5.77
N LEU A 368 7.16 -17.99 -4.49
CA LEU A 368 5.89 -18.37 -3.87
C LEU A 368 4.86 -17.24 -3.92
N CYS A 369 5.27 -16.03 -3.57
CA CYS A 369 4.40 -14.85 -3.60
C CYS A 369 3.97 -14.50 -5.03
N GLN A 370 4.88 -14.53 -6.00
CA GLN A 370 4.57 -14.28 -7.41
C GLN A 370 3.67 -15.36 -8.01
N LEU A 371 3.84 -16.63 -7.61
CA LEU A 371 2.93 -17.70 -8.00
C LEU A 371 1.53 -17.51 -7.40
N ALA A 372 1.44 -17.13 -6.13
CA ALA A 372 0.18 -16.81 -5.47
C ALA A 372 -0.54 -15.62 -6.09
N ALA A 373 0.21 -14.64 -6.59
CA ALA A 373 -0.29 -13.52 -7.39
C ALA A 373 -0.60 -13.88 -8.85
N ALA A 374 -0.49 -15.16 -9.22
CA ALA A 374 -0.66 -15.68 -10.60
C ALA A 374 0.33 -15.12 -11.64
N HIS A 375 1.43 -14.53 -11.21
CA HIS A 375 2.50 -13.97 -12.06
C HIS A 375 3.54 -15.02 -12.48
N ARG A 376 3.38 -16.27 -12.07
CA ARG A 376 4.21 -17.41 -12.46
C ARG A 376 3.35 -18.54 -12.99
N ASP A 377 3.93 -19.29 -13.93
CA ASP A 377 3.32 -20.52 -14.44
C ASP A 377 3.64 -21.69 -13.49
N PRO A 378 2.65 -22.32 -12.86
CA PRO A 378 2.85 -23.43 -11.94
C PRO A 378 3.58 -24.63 -12.56
N ASP A 379 3.48 -24.84 -13.88
CA ASP A 379 4.14 -25.94 -14.59
C ASP A 379 5.60 -25.66 -14.96
N ARG A 380 6.04 -24.39 -14.85
CA ARG A 380 7.41 -23.95 -15.19
C ARG A 380 8.23 -23.52 -13.99
N LEU A 381 7.61 -23.42 -12.82
CA LEU A 381 8.29 -22.98 -11.63
C LEU A 381 9.28 -24.05 -11.14
N PRO A 382 10.58 -23.72 -10.96
CA PRO A 382 11.54 -24.64 -10.40
C PRO A 382 11.27 -24.82 -8.90
N VAL A 383 10.91 -26.06 -8.52
CA VAL A 383 10.66 -26.43 -7.11
C VAL A 383 11.45 -27.69 -6.77
N GLY A 384 12.02 -27.72 -5.55
CA GLY A 384 12.50 -28.98 -4.98
C GLY A 384 11.31 -29.82 -4.52
N GLU A 385 11.19 -31.05 -5.00
CA GLU A 385 10.07 -31.93 -4.63
C GLU A 385 10.56 -33.28 -4.10
N HIS A 386 9.85 -33.80 -3.09
CA HIS A 386 10.06 -35.13 -2.56
C HIS A 386 8.72 -35.76 -2.15
N GLY A 387 8.53 -37.05 -2.34
CA GLY A 387 7.30 -37.79 -2.00
C GLY A 387 6.25 -37.74 -3.09
N ASP A 388 4.99 -37.52 -2.72
CA ASP A 388 3.84 -37.52 -3.64
C ASP A 388 3.84 -36.30 -4.57
N ARG A 389 4.27 -36.49 -5.80
CA ARG A 389 4.28 -35.47 -6.86
C ARG A 389 2.89 -34.92 -7.21
N ALA A 390 1.85 -35.73 -7.06
CA ALA A 390 0.50 -35.28 -7.34
C ALA A 390 0.05 -34.26 -6.30
N ALA A 391 0.42 -34.46 -5.04
CA ALA A 391 0.19 -33.51 -3.96
C ALA A 391 0.96 -32.19 -4.17
N VAL A 392 2.22 -32.25 -4.61
CA VAL A 392 3.00 -31.04 -4.95
C VAL A 392 2.32 -30.26 -6.07
N ARG A 393 1.94 -30.93 -7.16
CA ARG A 393 1.22 -30.29 -8.28
C ARG A 393 -0.11 -29.69 -7.85
N GLU A 394 -0.87 -30.38 -7.00
CA GLU A 394 -2.14 -29.86 -6.47
C GLU A 394 -1.92 -28.52 -5.75
N VAL A 395 -0.86 -28.39 -4.93
CA VAL A 395 -0.50 -27.15 -4.26
C VAL A 395 -0.07 -26.07 -5.25
N LEU A 396 0.81 -26.39 -6.19
CA LEU A 396 1.27 -25.44 -7.22
C LEU A 396 0.11 -24.87 -8.04
N HIS A 397 -0.85 -25.69 -8.45
CA HIS A 397 -2.01 -25.23 -9.21
C HIS A 397 -3.10 -24.56 -8.35
N ALA A 398 -3.10 -24.76 -7.03
CA ALA A 398 -3.98 -24.05 -6.12
C ALA A 398 -3.51 -22.62 -5.83
N LEU A 399 -2.18 -22.39 -5.75
CA LEU A 399 -1.61 -21.09 -5.41
C LEU A 399 -2.10 -19.92 -6.27
N PRO A 400 -2.15 -20.00 -7.63
CA PRO A 400 -2.65 -18.92 -8.46
C PRO A 400 -4.13 -18.58 -8.25
N LEU A 401 -4.91 -19.46 -7.62
CA LEU A 401 -6.31 -19.21 -7.29
C LEU A 401 -6.47 -18.22 -6.13
N LEU A 402 -5.40 -17.93 -5.39
CA LEU A 402 -5.39 -16.91 -4.35
C LEU A 402 -5.49 -15.50 -4.92
N SER A 403 -4.99 -15.30 -6.13
CA SER A 403 -4.99 -14.01 -6.81
C SER A 403 -6.28 -13.68 -7.53
N ARG A 404 -7.42 -14.15 -7.07
CA ARG A 404 -8.74 -13.86 -7.63
C ARG A 404 -9.34 -15.03 -8.44
N PRO A 405 -10.31 -15.72 -7.83
CA PRO A 405 -10.97 -16.82 -8.50
C PRO A 405 -11.64 -16.36 -9.79
N ARG A 406 -11.56 -17.21 -10.80
CA ARG A 406 -12.25 -17.02 -12.08
C ARG A 406 -13.75 -16.75 -11.82
N ALA A 407 -14.30 -15.73 -12.47
CA ALA A 407 -15.73 -15.70 -12.69
C ALA A 407 -16.11 -16.98 -13.44
N ARG A 408 -17.06 -17.77 -12.90
CA ARG A 408 -17.67 -18.90 -13.57
C ARG A 408 -18.57 -18.47 -14.71
#